data_5601a7c97e7407acea473819a032db74
#
_entry.id   5601a7c97e7407acea473819a032db74
#
_cell.length_a   1.000
_cell.length_b   1.000
_cell.length_c   1.000
_cell.angle_alpha   90.00
_cell.angle_beta   90.00
_cell.angle_gamma   90.00
#
_symmetry.space_group_name_H-M   'P 1'
#
loop_
_entity.id
_entity.type
_entity.pdbx_description
1 polymer ?
#
loop_
_entity_poly.entity_id
_entity_poly.type
_entity_poly.pdbx_seq_one_letter_code
_entity_poly.pdbx_strand_id
1 'polypeptide(L)'
;TRKESSAASDVYKRQKYQWVSDWYRQAMNNFWIPEEINLTQDIRDYRLLSEAERTAYDKILSFLVFLDSLQTANLPNIGEYITANEINLCLTIQAFQEAVHSQSYSYMLDSICSPTKRDEILYQWKFDEHLLKRNEFIGEQYNAFLEHKDSFHLMKTIMANYILEGIYFYSGFMFFYNLGRMGKMSGSAQEIRYINRDENTHLWLFRNMIIELQKEEPTLFTPEKIEVYRNMLKRGVEEEIAWGQYVLGNRIEGLTMDMVSDYIHYLGNLRAFSLNFEPLYEGFETEPEAMKWVSIYSNANNIKTDFFEAKSTAYAKSSAIEDDL
;
A
#
# COMPACT_ATOMS: atom_id res chain seq x y z
N THR A 1 7.53 -32.87 27.44
CA THR A 1 8.16 -31.58 27.04
C THR A 1 8.88 -31.67 25.69
N ARG A 2 9.68 -32.74 25.43
CA ARG A 2 10.38 -32.96 24.15
C ARG A 2 9.40 -33.21 22.95
N LYS A 3 8.24 -33.85 23.18
CA LYS A 3 7.22 -34.10 22.14
C LYS A 3 6.46 -32.83 21.73
N GLU A 4 6.26 -31.88 22.64
CA GLU A 4 5.57 -30.61 22.34
C GLU A 4 6.45 -29.65 21.53
N SER A 5 7.75 -29.63 21.78
CA SER A 5 8.72 -28.86 21.01
C SER A 5 8.89 -29.36 19.57
N SER A 6 8.83 -30.69 19.35
CA SER A 6 8.87 -31.27 18.00
C SER A 6 7.55 -31.02 17.23
N ALA A 7 6.40 -31.06 17.92
CA ALA A 7 5.11 -30.77 17.31
C ALA A 7 4.99 -29.30 16.85
N ALA A 8 5.45 -28.34 17.67
CA ALA A 8 5.51 -26.93 17.27
C ALA A 8 6.43 -26.70 16.07
N SER A 9 7.61 -27.32 16.06
CA SER A 9 8.56 -27.28 14.94
C SER A 9 7.99 -27.95 13.68
N ASP A 10 7.18 -29.01 13.82
CA ASP A 10 6.52 -29.70 12.71
C ASP A 10 5.35 -28.90 12.13
N VAL A 11 4.63 -28.12 12.93
CA VAL A 11 3.60 -27.20 12.45
C VAL A 11 4.21 -26.11 11.56
N TYR A 12 5.36 -25.55 11.97
CA TYR A 12 6.10 -24.59 11.13
C TYR A 12 6.66 -25.20 9.84
N LYS A 13 7.03 -26.47 9.84
CA LYS A 13 7.53 -27.19 8.66
C LYS A 13 6.41 -27.69 7.70
N ARG A 14 5.15 -27.63 8.11
CA ARG A 14 3.99 -28.07 7.34
C ARG A 14 3.18 -26.93 6.72
N GLN A 15 3.70 -25.71 6.70
CA GLN A 15 3.05 -24.61 5.99
C GLN A 15 2.95 -24.95 4.50
N LYS A 16 1.74 -24.86 3.95
CA LYS A 16 1.48 -25.11 2.53
C LYS A 16 2.18 -24.07 1.66
N TYR A 17 2.22 -22.83 2.12
CA TYR A 17 2.76 -21.68 1.40
C TYR A 17 4.07 -21.20 2.05
N GLN A 18 5.20 -21.70 1.58
CA GLN A 18 6.52 -21.40 2.16
C GLN A 18 6.89 -19.91 2.11
N TRP A 19 6.44 -19.18 1.08
CA TRP A 19 6.67 -17.74 0.93
C TRP A 19 6.05 -16.90 2.06
N VAL A 20 5.05 -17.42 2.77
CA VAL A 20 4.40 -16.74 3.90
C VAL A 20 5.38 -16.42 5.02
N SER A 21 6.31 -17.34 5.33
CA SER A 21 7.32 -17.11 6.37
C SER A 21 8.23 -15.93 6.04
N ASP A 22 8.61 -15.78 4.77
CA ASP A 22 9.48 -14.69 4.33
C ASP A 22 8.68 -13.37 4.33
N TRP A 23 7.43 -13.40 3.86
CA TRP A 23 6.53 -12.27 3.93
C TRP A 23 6.34 -11.78 5.38
N TYR A 24 6.01 -12.70 6.28
CA TYR A 24 5.80 -12.38 7.70
C TYR A 24 7.01 -11.71 8.31
N ARG A 25 8.21 -12.24 8.06
CA ARG A 25 9.48 -11.65 8.56
C ARG A 25 9.71 -10.26 7.97
N GLN A 26 9.45 -10.10 6.67
CA GLN A 26 9.59 -8.80 6.01
C GLN A 26 8.64 -7.77 6.61
N ALA A 27 7.37 -8.11 6.78
CA ALA A 27 6.37 -7.24 7.38
C ALA A 27 6.74 -6.85 8.83
N MET A 28 7.20 -7.81 9.64
CA MET A 28 7.68 -7.54 11.00
C MET A 28 8.93 -6.68 11.04
N ASN A 29 9.85 -6.83 10.07
CA ASN A 29 11.04 -5.98 9.96
C ASN A 29 10.70 -4.55 9.51
N ASN A 30 9.54 -4.36 8.89
CA ASN A 30 9.04 -3.06 8.49
C ASN A 30 8.41 -2.26 9.63
N PHE A 31 8.40 -2.78 10.87
CA PHE A 31 7.80 -2.07 12.02
C PHE A 31 8.39 -0.66 12.19
N TRP A 32 7.52 0.30 12.39
CA TRP A 32 7.81 1.70 12.69
C TRP A 32 6.63 2.34 13.42
N ILE A 33 6.86 3.51 14.01
CA ILE A 33 5.82 4.34 14.61
C ILE A 33 5.94 5.78 14.09
N PRO A 34 4.84 6.52 13.95
CA PRO A 34 4.84 7.89 13.39
C PRO A 34 5.76 8.85 14.14
N GLU A 35 5.83 8.72 15.45
CA GLU A 35 6.62 9.59 16.34
C GLU A 35 8.14 9.47 16.13
N GLU A 36 8.62 8.48 15.37
CA GLU A 36 10.03 8.40 14.97
C GLU A 36 10.40 9.45 13.92
N ILE A 37 9.41 10.07 13.28
CA ILE A 37 9.60 11.03 12.19
C ILE A 37 9.50 12.47 12.70
N ASN A 38 10.50 13.26 12.37
CA ASN A 38 10.55 14.67 12.79
C ASN A 38 9.83 15.56 11.77
N LEU A 39 8.70 16.16 12.16
CA LEU A 39 7.89 17.07 11.35
C LEU A 39 8.18 18.57 11.62
N THR A 40 9.19 18.92 12.40
CA THR A 40 9.47 20.32 12.77
C THR A 40 9.67 21.25 11.58
N GLN A 41 10.33 20.75 10.52
CA GLN A 41 10.52 21.51 9.29
C GLN A 41 9.19 21.63 8.52
N ASP A 42 8.40 20.58 8.48
CA ASP A 42 7.13 20.52 7.76
C ASP A 42 6.10 21.54 8.25
N ILE A 43 6.12 21.87 9.56
CA ILE A 43 5.29 22.95 10.14
C ILE A 43 5.56 24.30 9.47
N ARG A 44 6.81 24.57 9.10
CA ARG A 44 7.21 25.80 8.42
C ARG A 44 6.92 25.71 6.93
N ASP A 45 7.27 24.57 6.31
CA ASP A 45 7.14 24.34 4.88
C ASP A 45 5.69 24.38 4.44
N TYR A 46 4.75 23.80 5.21
CA TYR A 46 3.33 23.81 4.90
C TYR A 46 2.76 25.22 4.72
N ARG A 47 3.26 26.20 5.51
CA ARG A 47 2.84 27.59 5.40
C ARG A 47 3.39 28.26 4.14
N LEU A 48 4.49 27.74 3.60
CA LEU A 48 5.19 28.26 2.42
C LEU A 48 4.77 27.54 1.13
N LEU A 49 4.02 26.44 1.22
CA LEU A 49 3.45 25.77 0.06
C LEU A 49 2.59 26.74 -0.74
N SER A 50 2.66 26.64 -2.06
CA SER A 50 1.70 27.31 -2.95
C SER A 50 0.27 26.84 -2.63
N GLU A 51 -0.73 27.60 -3.05
CA GLU A 51 -2.13 27.23 -2.87
C GLU A 51 -2.45 25.86 -3.52
N ALA A 52 -1.86 25.59 -4.69
CA ALA A 52 -2.04 24.32 -5.38
C ALA A 52 -1.40 23.15 -4.62
N GLU A 53 -0.16 23.31 -4.14
CA GLU A 53 0.52 22.29 -3.34
C GLU A 53 -0.22 22.00 -2.03
N ARG A 54 -0.71 23.03 -1.35
CA ARG A 54 -1.46 22.88 -0.10
C ARG A 54 -2.80 22.19 -0.32
N THR A 55 -3.52 22.58 -1.39
CA THR A 55 -4.78 21.93 -1.74
C THR A 55 -4.58 20.45 -2.08
N ALA A 56 -3.51 20.12 -2.83
CA ALA A 56 -3.15 18.74 -3.13
C ALA A 56 -2.80 17.95 -1.87
N TYR A 57 -1.97 18.51 -0.99
CA TYR A 57 -1.60 17.93 0.30
C TYR A 57 -2.83 17.56 1.14
N ASP A 58 -3.74 18.53 1.32
CA ASP A 58 -4.93 18.36 2.13
C ASP A 58 -5.86 17.28 1.57
N LYS A 59 -6.12 17.29 0.25
CA LYS A 59 -7.01 16.33 -0.40
C LYS A 59 -6.43 14.91 -0.43
N ILE A 60 -5.12 14.79 -0.65
CA ILE A 60 -4.47 13.48 -0.66
C ILE A 60 -4.51 12.88 0.74
N LEU A 61 -4.20 13.62 1.81
CA LEU A 61 -4.32 13.11 3.17
C LEU A 61 -5.76 12.76 3.54
N SER A 62 -6.75 13.58 3.18
CA SER A 62 -8.15 13.25 3.39
C SER A 62 -8.56 11.92 2.75
N PHE A 63 -8.03 11.62 1.57
CA PHE A 63 -8.26 10.37 0.87
C PHE A 63 -7.58 9.18 1.57
N LEU A 64 -6.30 9.31 1.92
CA LEU A 64 -5.51 8.25 2.53
C LEU A 64 -6.07 7.82 3.89
N VAL A 65 -6.41 8.78 4.77
CA VAL A 65 -7.02 8.49 6.07
C VAL A 65 -8.29 7.64 5.94
N PHE A 66 -9.11 7.92 4.94
CA PHE A 66 -10.36 7.18 4.73
C PHE A 66 -10.08 5.74 4.24
N LEU A 67 -9.17 5.59 3.27
CA LEU A 67 -8.88 4.27 2.66
C LEU A 67 -8.29 3.28 3.66
N ASP A 68 -7.29 3.67 4.41
CA ASP A 68 -6.61 2.77 5.36
C ASP A 68 -7.54 2.38 6.52
N SER A 69 -8.45 3.30 6.90
CA SER A 69 -9.53 2.97 7.84
C SER A 69 -10.49 1.92 7.28
N LEU A 70 -10.78 1.98 5.97
CA LEU A 70 -11.62 0.99 5.28
C LEU A 70 -10.91 -0.37 5.19
N GLN A 71 -9.61 -0.37 4.87
CA GLN A 71 -8.78 -1.57 4.82
C GLN A 71 -8.71 -2.29 6.17
N THR A 72 -8.44 -1.57 7.25
CA THR A 72 -8.42 -2.12 8.61
C THR A 72 -9.72 -2.87 8.94
N ALA A 73 -10.87 -2.36 8.48
CA ALA A 73 -12.17 -2.98 8.72
C ALA A 73 -12.46 -4.19 7.81
N ASN A 74 -11.92 -4.22 6.58
CA ASN A 74 -12.28 -5.24 5.57
C ASN A 74 -11.34 -6.44 5.51
N LEU A 75 -10.06 -6.27 5.84
CA LEU A 75 -9.10 -7.38 5.84
C LEU A 75 -9.54 -8.58 6.69
N PRO A 76 -10.12 -8.41 7.90
CA PRO A 76 -10.68 -9.52 8.66
C PRO A 76 -11.80 -10.27 7.93
N ASN A 77 -12.64 -9.57 7.15
CA ASN A 77 -13.72 -10.21 6.38
C ASN A 77 -13.17 -11.15 5.29
N ILE A 78 -12.05 -10.78 4.65
CA ILE A 78 -11.35 -11.68 3.71
C ILE A 78 -10.83 -12.90 4.49
N GLY A 79 -10.21 -12.67 5.65
CA GLY A 79 -9.63 -13.70 6.50
C GLY A 79 -10.62 -14.78 6.93
N GLU A 80 -11.90 -14.46 7.14
CA GLU A 80 -12.93 -15.42 7.49
C GLU A 80 -13.15 -16.51 6.42
N TYR A 81 -12.84 -16.22 5.16
CA TYR A 81 -13.01 -17.13 4.03
C TYR A 81 -11.70 -17.81 3.58
N ILE A 82 -10.57 -17.38 4.12
CA ILE A 82 -9.27 -18.00 3.87
C ILE A 82 -9.05 -19.15 4.86
N THR A 83 -8.96 -20.37 4.37
CA THR A 83 -8.77 -21.57 5.20
C THR A 83 -7.32 -21.79 5.62
N ALA A 84 -6.34 -21.14 4.98
CA ALA A 84 -4.93 -21.24 5.31
C ALA A 84 -4.60 -20.30 6.50
N ASN A 85 -4.37 -20.87 7.68
CA ASN A 85 -4.07 -20.09 8.88
C ASN A 85 -2.85 -19.20 8.75
N GLU A 86 -1.83 -19.63 8.00
CA GLU A 86 -0.63 -18.82 7.74
C GLU A 86 -0.93 -17.55 6.95
N ILE A 87 -1.89 -17.57 6.01
CA ILE A 87 -2.36 -16.38 5.28
C ILE A 87 -3.10 -15.43 6.23
N ASN A 88 -3.94 -15.97 7.13
CA ASN A 88 -4.65 -15.16 8.12
C ASN A 88 -3.70 -14.44 9.08
N LEU A 89 -2.56 -15.03 9.43
CA LEU A 89 -1.51 -14.32 10.18
C LEU A 89 -0.97 -13.12 9.39
N CYS A 90 -0.76 -13.26 8.08
CA CYS A 90 -0.32 -12.15 7.24
C CYS A 90 -1.37 -11.04 7.15
N LEU A 91 -2.64 -11.38 6.92
CA LEU A 91 -3.74 -10.40 6.89
C LEU A 91 -3.88 -9.65 8.22
N THR A 92 -3.62 -10.31 9.35
CA THR A 92 -3.63 -9.67 10.68
C THR A 92 -2.50 -8.66 10.81
N ILE A 93 -1.28 -8.98 10.34
CA ILE A 93 -0.16 -8.03 10.34
C ILE A 93 -0.43 -6.86 9.40
N GLN A 94 -0.98 -7.11 8.21
CA GLN A 94 -1.39 -6.04 7.31
C GLN A 94 -2.41 -5.11 7.97
N ALA A 95 -3.48 -5.64 8.58
CA ALA A 95 -4.47 -4.83 9.28
C ALA A 95 -3.85 -3.97 10.41
N PHE A 96 -2.82 -4.46 11.09
CA PHE A 96 -2.05 -3.67 12.05
C PHE A 96 -1.27 -2.54 11.35
N GLN A 97 -0.62 -2.81 10.21
CA GLN A 97 0.13 -1.79 9.47
C GLN A 97 -0.81 -0.69 8.93
N GLU A 98 -2.02 -1.04 8.44
CA GLU A 98 -3.04 -0.05 8.05
C GLU A 98 -3.47 0.86 9.23
N ALA A 99 -3.53 0.30 10.44
CA ALA A 99 -3.79 1.10 11.63
C ALA A 99 -2.63 2.06 11.94
N VAL A 100 -1.37 1.65 11.71
CA VAL A 100 -0.19 2.53 11.86
C VAL A 100 -0.23 3.64 10.80
N HIS A 101 -0.58 3.33 9.54
CA HIS A 101 -0.74 4.33 8.47
C HIS A 101 -1.81 5.36 8.82
N SER A 102 -2.98 4.92 9.27
CA SER A 102 -4.05 5.80 9.74
C SER A 102 -3.62 6.73 10.88
N GLN A 103 -2.82 6.20 11.83
CA GLN A 103 -2.25 7.01 12.93
C GLN A 103 -1.20 8.00 12.42
N SER A 104 -0.41 7.64 11.40
CA SER A 104 0.62 8.52 10.85
C SER A 104 0.02 9.75 10.19
N TYR A 105 -1.06 9.61 9.41
CA TYR A 105 -1.75 10.76 8.83
C TYR A 105 -2.34 11.67 9.91
N SER A 106 -2.88 11.10 10.97
CA SER A 106 -3.36 11.88 12.11
C SER A 106 -2.21 12.64 12.80
N TYR A 107 -1.07 11.98 13.00
CA TYR A 107 0.14 12.58 13.54
C TYR A 107 0.68 13.72 12.67
N MET A 108 0.73 13.53 11.34
CA MET A 108 1.10 14.58 10.38
C MET A 108 0.18 15.80 10.55
N LEU A 109 -1.14 15.59 10.52
CA LEU A 109 -2.11 16.68 10.59
C LEU A 109 -2.10 17.38 11.95
N ASP A 110 -1.99 16.63 13.05
CA ASP A 110 -1.90 17.19 14.40
C ASP A 110 -0.62 18.03 14.60
N SER A 111 0.47 17.63 13.95
CA SER A 111 1.75 18.35 14.03
C SER A 111 1.78 19.63 13.18
N ILE A 112 1.14 19.61 12.01
CA ILE A 112 1.31 20.65 10.98
C ILE A 112 0.16 21.66 10.98
N CYS A 113 -1.08 21.20 11.25
CA CYS A 113 -2.29 21.99 11.10
C CYS A 113 -2.85 22.47 12.46
N SER A 114 -3.67 23.52 12.42
CA SER A 114 -4.53 23.86 13.56
C SER A 114 -5.63 22.80 13.72
N PRO A 115 -6.20 22.61 14.94
CA PRO A 115 -7.27 21.62 15.15
C PRO A 115 -8.45 21.76 14.18
N THR A 116 -8.87 23.01 13.91
CA THR A 116 -9.96 23.27 12.95
C THR A 116 -9.58 22.81 11.53
N LYS A 117 -8.36 23.12 11.08
CA LYS A 117 -7.89 22.73 9.73
C LYS A 117 -7.70 21.23 9.63
N ARG A 118 -7.18 20.58 10.66
CA ARG A 118 -7.10 19.12 10.74
C ARG A 118 -8.48 18.47 10.55
N ASP A 119 -9.48 18.94 11.30
CA ASP A 119 -10.83 18.38 11.24
C ASP A 119 -11.48 18.61 9.86
N GLU A 120 -11.25 19.78 9.22
CA GLU A 120 -11.65 20.03 7.85
C GLU A 120 -11.06 18.98 6.89
N ILE A 121 -9.78 18.68 6.99
CA ILE A 121 -9.09 17.70 6.12
C ILE A 121 -9.62 16.30 6.40
N LEU A 122 -9.67 15.88 7.66
CA LEU A 122 -10.13 14.54 8.05
C LEU A 122 -11.54 14.20 7.57
N TYR A 123 -12.41 15.20 7.48
CA TYR A 123 -13.80 15.02 7.06
C TYR A 123 -14.12 15.48 5.64
N GLN A 124 -13.15 16.01 4.89
CA GLN A 124 -13.37 16.54 3.53
C GLN A 124 -13.95 15.47 2.58
N TRP A 125 -13.54 14.22 2.71
CA TRP A 125 -14.04 13.11 1.90
C TRP A 125 -15.58 12.95 1.96
N LYS A 126 -16.25 13.41 3.02
CA LYS A 126 -17.71 13.33 3.17
C LYS A 126 -18.46 14.30 2.24
N PHE A 127 -17.80 15.35 1.81
CA PHE A 127 -18.41 16.47 1.08
C PHE A 127 -17.83 16.66 -0.32
N ASP A 128 -16.70 16.01 -0.63
CA ASP A 128 -16.05 16.06 -1.93
C ASP A 128 -16.52 14.88 -2.78
N GLU A 129 -17.31 15.17 -3.83
CA GLU A 129 -17.89 14.15 -4.71
C GLU A 129 -16.82 13.30 -5.41
N HIS A 130 -15.63 13.86 -5.71
CA HIS A 130 -14.53 13.11 -6.31
C HIS A 130 -13.94 12.10 -5.34
N LEU A 131 -13.79 12.48 -4.06
CA LEU A 131 -13.31 11.57 -3.01
C LEU A 131 -14.32 10.45 -2.75
N LEU A 132 -15.62 10.76 -2.68
CA LEU A 132 -16.66 9.75 -2.50
C LEU A 132 -16.66 8.75 -3.66
N LYS A 133 -16.71 9.24 -4.90
CA LYS A 133 -16.77 8.40 -6.11
C LYS A 133 -15.56 7.49 -6.26
N ARG A 134 -14.37 7.97 -5.89
CA ARG A 134 -13.15 7.20 -5.96
C ARG A 134 -13.18 5.94 -5.09
N ASN A 135 -13.88 6.00 -3.97
CA ASN A 135 -14.00 4.88 -3.04
C ASN A 135 -15.11 3.88 -3.43
N GLU A 136 -16.03 4.29 -4.33
CA GLU A 136 -17.16 3.44 -4.73
C GLU A 136 -16.70 2.12 -5.33
N PHE A 137 -15.70 2.13 -6.21
CA PHE A 137 -15.20 0.90 -6.86
C PHE A 137 -14.74 -0.16 -5.86
N ILE A 138 -13.95 0.22 -4.88
CA ILE A 138 -13.44 -0.69 -3.83
C ILE A 138 -14.59 -1.15 -2.94
N GLY A 139 -15.43 -0.21 -2.49
CA GLY A 139 -16.60 -0.49 -1.67
C GLY A 139 -17.61 -1.41 -2.36
N GLU A 140 -17.84 -1.26 -3.66
CA GLU A 140 -18.69 -2.15 -4.45
C GLU A 140 -18.22 -3.62 -4.41
N GLN A 141 -16.91 -3.86 -4.54
CA GLN A 141 -16.38 -5.22 -4.49
C GLN A 141 -16.52 -5.84 -3.10
N TYR A 142 -16.28 -5.07 -2.05
CA TYR A 142 -16.45 -5.53 -0.68
C TYR A 142 -17.92 -5.85 -0.36
N ASN A 143 -18.83 -4.96 -0.72
CA ASN A 143 -20.26 -5.16 -0.51
C ASN A 143 -20.78 -6.37 -1.30
N ALA A 144 -20.41 -6.50 -2.57
CA ALA A 144 -20.79 -7.64 -3.39
C ALA A 144 -20.29 -8.97 -2.79
N PHE A 145 -19.07 -8.98 -2.23
CA PHE A 145 -18.58 -10.18 -1.55
C PHE A 145 -19.36 -10.50 -0.27
N LEU A 146 -19.69 -9.51 0.54
CA LEU A 146 -20.49 -9.71 1.76
C LEU A 146 -21.90 -10.21 1.46
N GLU A 147 -22.49 -9.83 0.32
CA GLU A 147 -23.80 -10.27 -0.14
C GLU A 147 -23.78 -11.69 -0.70
N HIS A 148 -22.84 -11.99 -1.59
CA HIS A 148 -22.83 -13.24 -2.36
C HIS A 148 -22.02 -14.36 -1.72
N LYS A 149 -20.95 -14.05 -1.01
CA LYS A 149 -20.09 -14.99 -0.26
C LYS A 149 -19.60 -16.20 -1.07
N ASP A 150 -19.30 -16.00 -2.34
CA ASP A 150 -18.75 -17.03 -3.23
C ASP A 150 -17.29 -16.74 -3.62
N SER A 151 -16.63 -17.75 -4.17
CA SER A 151 -15.20 -17.66 -4.54
C SER A 151 -14.91 -16.61 -5.63
N PHE A 152 -15.86 -16.33 -6.53
CA PHE A 152 -15.65 -15.34 -7.57
C PHE A 152 -15.71 -13.91 -7.01
N HIS A 153 -16.64 -13.63 -6.11
CA HIS A 153 -16.71 -12.33 -5.42
C HIS A 153 -15.55 -12.15 -4.46
N LEU A 154 -15.10 -13.19 -3.76
CA LEU A 154 -13.85 -13.16 -2.97
C LEU A 154 -12.66 -12.81 -3.85
N MET A 155 -12.51 -13.45 -5.02
CA MET A 155 -11.43 -13.17 -5.95
C MET A 155 -11.45 -11.72 -6.45
N LYS A 156 -12.63 -11.16 -6.75
CA LYS A 156 -12.77 -9.74 -7.11
C LYS A 156 -12.38 -8.82 -5.96
N THR A 157 -12.70 -9.18 -4.72
CA THR A 157 -12.27 -8.43 -3.54
C THR A 157 -10.75 -8.46 -3.36
N ILE A 158 -10.11 -9.61 -3.57
CA ILE A 158 -8.65 -9.76 -3.56
C ILE A 158 -8.04 -8.90 -4.68
N MET A 159 -8.63 -8.89 -5.89
CA MET A 159 -8.21 -8.01 -6.98
C MET A 159 -8.39 -6.53 -6.65
N ALA A 160 -9.47 -6.14 -5.98
CA ALA A 160 -9.70 -4.76 -5.55
C ALA A 160 -8.62 -4.30 -4.56
N ASN A 161 -8.26 -5.14 -3.58
CA ASN A 161 -7.13 -4.88 -2.68
C ASN A 161 -5.80 -4.75 -3.45
N TYR A 162 -5.54 -5.66 -4.38
CA TYR A 162 -4.34 -5.61 -5.21
C TYR A 162 -4.24 -4.31 -6.04
N ILE A 163 -5.37 -3.80 -6.53
CA ILE A 163 -5.46 -2.53 -7.26
C ILE A 163 -5.26 -1.34 -6.32
N LEU A 164 -5.88 -1.38 -5.14
CA LEU A 164 -5.74 -0.36 -4.13
C LEU A 164 -4.27 -0.15 -3.75
N GLU A 165 -3.60 -1.22 -3.30
CA GLU A 165 -2.21 -1.23 -2.85
C GLU A 165 -1.22 -0.91 -3.99
N GLY A 166 -1.55 -1.35 -5.21
CA GLY A 166 -0.65 -1.30 -6.35
C GLY A 166 -0.81 -0.10 -7.27
N ILE A 167 -1.92 0.66 -7.20
CA ILE A 167 -2.25 1.72 -8.14
C ILE A 167 -2.79 2.97 -7.44
N TYR A 168 -3.76 2.85 -6.52
CA TYR A 168 -4.55 3.98 -6.02
C TYR A 168 -3.79 5.00 -5.16
N PHE A 169 -2.63 4.66 -4.65
CA PHE A 169 -1.85 5.56 -3.81
C PHE A 169 -0.82 6.39 -4.59
N TYR A 170 -0.54 6.03 -5.85
CA TYR A 170 0.68 6.47 -6.51
C TYR A 170 0.69 7.94 -6.92
N SER A 171 -0.45 8.54 -7.30
CA SER A 171 -0.50 10.01 -7.52
C SER A 171 -0.15 10.78 -6.24
N GLY A 172 -0.62 10.28 -5.09
CA GLY A 172 -0.27 10.82 -3.79
C GLY A 172 1.21 10.63 -3.46
N PHE A 173 1.74 9.41 -3.62
CA PHE A 173 3.16 9.14 -3.36
C PHE A 173 4.08 9.99 -4.25
N MET A 174 3.79 10.09 -5.54
CA MET A 174 4.54 10.95 -6.45
C MET A 174 4.53 12.41 -6.01
N PHE A 175 3.40 12.92 -5.52
CA PHE A 175 3.30 14.29 -5.00
C PHE A 175 4.21 14.49 -3.80
N PHE A 176 4.15 13.64 -2.77
CA PHE A 176 4.99 13.77 -1.58
C PHE A 176 6.47 13.61 -1.90
N TYR A 177 6.84 12.67 -2.77
CA TYR A 177 8.22 12.48 -3.21
C TYR A 177 8.72 13.67 -4.01
N ASN A 178 7.84 14.30 -4.82
CA ASN A 178 8.19 15.51 -5.54
C ASN A 178 8.45 16.68 -4.58
N LEU A 179 7.63 16.85 -3.54
CA LEU A 179 7.91 17.84 -2.49
C LEU A 179 9.25 17.56 -1.80
N GLY A 180 9.50 16.31 -1.39
CA GLY A 180 10.73 15.90 -0.72
C GLY A 180 11.99 16.16 -1.57
N ARG A 181 11.97 15.82 -2.88
CA ARG A 181 13.11 16.08 -3.77
C ARG A 181 13.36 17.58 -4.02
N MET A 182 12.33 18.40 -3.83
CA MET A 182 12.46 19.87 -3.90
C MET A 182 12.83 20.51 -2.55
N GLY A 183 13.13 19.70 -1.54
CA GLY A 183 13.51 20.15 -0.20
C GLY A 183 12.35 20.68 0.63
N LYS A 184 11.10 20.33 0.28
CA LYS A 184 9.87 20.70 0.99
C LYS A 184 9.27 19.48 1.68
N MET A 185 8.65 19.67 2.86
CA MET A 185 7.87 18.64 3.53
C MET A 185 8.61 17.31 3.69
N SER A 186 9.86 17.37 4.11
CA SER A 186 10.76 16.20 4.15
C SER A 186 10.31 15.13 5.13
N GLY A 187 9.70 15.50 6.26
CA GLY A 187 9.13 14.57 7.23
C GLY A 187 7.93 13.83 6.66
N SER A 188 6.98 14.57 6.07
CA SER A 188 5.83 13.97 5.36
C SER A 188 6.27 13.04 4.24
N ALA A 189 7.26 13.43 3.44
CA ALA A 189 7.81 12.57 2.39
C ALA A 189 8.45 11.30 2.97
N GLN A 190 9.05 11.36 4.16
CA GLN A 190 9.62 10.20 4.84
C GLN A 190 8.53 9.26 5.38
N GLU A 191 7.45 9.77 5.98
CA GLU A 191 6.32 8.94 6.41
C GLU A 191 5.70 8.20 5.22
N ILE A 192 5.42 8.91 4.13
CA ILE A 192 4.89 8.31 2.90
C ILE A 192 5.84 7.24 2.32
N ARG A 193 7.15 7.38 2.48
CA ARG A 193 8.10 6.31 2.07
C ARG A 193 7.97 5.06 2.93
N TYR A 194 7.73 5.20 4.23
CA TYR A 194 7.52 4.04 5.10
C TYR A 194 6.18 3.36 4.79
N ILE A 195 5.14 4.14 4.56
CA ILE A 195 3.84 3.64 4.11
C ILE A 195 4.01 2.90 2.77
N ASN A 196 4.57 3.52 1.74
CA ASN A 196 4.75 2.86 0.43
C ASN A 196 5.60 1.57 0.51
N ARG A 197 6.56 1.48 1.41
CA ARG A 197 7.29 0.24 1.66
C ARG A 197 6.37 -0.86 2.18
N ASP A 198 5.47 -0.51 3.09
CA ASP A 198 4.50 -1.44 3.64
C ASP A 198 3.47 -1.83 2.58
N GLU A 199 2.97 -0.87 1.77
CA GLU A 199 2.06 -1.13 0.64
C GLU A 199 2.66 -2.06 -0.42
N ASN A 200 3.96 -1.96 -0.69
CA ASN A 200 4.64 -2.93 -1.56
C ASN A 200 4.66 -4.34 -0.93
N THR A 201 4.73 -4.44 0.39
CA THR A 201 4.64 -5.72 1.10
C THR A 201 3.20 -6.27 1.04
N HIS A 202 2.18 -5.42 1.22
CA HIS A 202 0.76 -5.78 1.08
C HIS A 202 0.45 -6.23 -0.35
N LEU A 203 0.90 -5.50 -1.34
CA LEU A 203 0.78 -5.85 -2.75
C LEU A 203 1.37 -7.24 -3.04
N TRP A 204 2.54 -7.56 -2.47
CA TRP A 204 3.16 -8.87 -2.62
C TRP A 204 2.32 -9.99 -1.98
N LEU A 205 1.65 -9.75 -0.84
CA LEU A 205 0.72 -10.70 -0.23
C LEU A 205 -0.42 -11.04 -1.20
N PHE A 206 -1.15 -10.02 -1.66
CA PHE A 206 -2.28 -10.23 -2.58
C PHE A 206 -1.86 -10.84 -3.90
N ARG A 207 -0.73 -10.42 -4.47
CA ARG A 207 -0.15 -11.05 -5.65
C ARG A 207 0.04 -12.55 -5.46
N ASN A 208 0.67 -12.96 -4.37
CA ASN A 208 0.94 -14.37 -4.11
C ASN A 208 -0.35 -15.15 -3.84
N MET A 209 -1.32 -14.58 -3.14
CA MET A 209 -2.64 -15.20 -2.99
C MET A 209 -3.29 -15.46 -4.36
N ILE A 210 -3.24 -14.49 -5.28
CA ILE A 210 -3.78 -14.64 -6.64
C ILE A 210 -3.04 -15.73 -7.41
N ILE A 211 -1.71 -15.75 -7.35
CA ILE A 211 -0.90 -16.77 -8.04
C ILE A 211 -1.15 -18.18 -7.49
N GLU A 212 -1.36 -18.33 -6.19
CA GLU A 212 -1.73 -19.64 -5.63
C GLU A 212 -3.16 -20.04 -6.03
N LEU A 213 -4.11 -19.09 -6.04
CA LEU A 213 -5.47 -19.35 -6.52
C LEU A 213 -5.50 -19.73 -8.02
N GLN A 214 -4.61 -19.18 -8.85
CA GLN A 214 -4.48 -19.61 -10.26
C GLN A 214 -4.15 -21.10 -10.39
N LYS A 215 -3.39 -21.66 -9.45
CA LYS A 215 -2.99 -23.06 -9.43
C LYS A 215 -4.07 -23.96 -8.82
N GLU A 216 -4.70 -23.50 -7.74
CA GLU A 216 -5.61 -24.33 -6.93
C GLU A 216 -7.06 -24.27 -7.42
N GLU A 217 -7.49 -23.14 -7.96
CA GLU A 217 -8.85 -22.87 -8.41
C GLU A 217 -8.87 -22.33 -9.85
N PRO A 218 -8.40 -23.12 -10.85
CA PRO A 218 -8.28 -22.65 -12.24
C PRO A 218 -9.62 -22.21 -12.84
N THR A 219 -10.74 -22.67 -12.28
CA THR A 219 -12.09 -22.25 -12.68
C THR A 219 -12.38 -20.78 -12.38
N LEU A 220 -11.60 -20.13 -11.51
CA LEU A 220 -11.65 -18.69 -11.26
C LEU A 220 -10.86 -17.89 -12.31
N PHE A 221 -10.12 -18.55 -13.20
CA PHE A 221 -9.23 -17.92 -14.17
C PHE A 221 -9.52 -18.37 -15.62
N THR A 222 -10.81 -18.55 -15.94
CA THR A 222 -11.22 -18.73 -17.34
C THR A 222 -10.93 -17.46 -18.15
N PRO A 223 -10.80 -17.52 -19.47
CA PRO A 223 -10.56 -16.33 -20.30
C PRO A 223 -11.54 -15.18 -20.01
N GLU A 224 -12.82 -15.49 -19.80
CA GLU A 224 -13.86 -14.50 -19.50
C GLU A 224 -13.63 -13.84 -18.15
N LYS A 225 -13.26 -14.60 -17.12
CA LYS A 225 -12.98 -14.07 -15.78
C LYS A 225 -11.67 -13.28 -15.74
N ILE A 226 -10.64 -13.74 -16.44
CA ILE A 226 -9.39 -12.98 -16.60
C ILE A 226 -9.67 -11.62 -17.23
N GLU A 227 -10.54 -11.55 -18.25
CA GLU A 227 -10.92 -10.27 -18.85
C GLU A 227 -11.67 -9.36 -17.85
N VAL A 228 -12.49 -9.91 -16.94
CA VAL A 228 -13.09 -9.14 -15.84
C VAL A 228 -11.99 -8.52 -14.97
N TYR A 229 -10.97 -9.30 -14.55
CA TYR A 229 -9.88 -8.81 -13.70
C TYR A 229 -9.00 -7.77 -14.43
N ARG A 230 -8.76 -7.95 -15.72
CA ARG A 230 -8.05 -6.98 -16.55
C ARG A 230 -8.83 -5.65 -16.66
N ASN A 231 -10.16 -5.72 -16.81
CA ASN A 231 -11.01 -4.54 -16.83
C ASN A 231 -11.06 -3.83 -15.46
N MET A 232 -10.99 -4.58 -14.36
CA MET A 232 -10.81 -3.99 -13.03
C MET A 232 -9.49 -3.22 -12.91
N LEU A 233 -8.38 -3.79 -13.41
CA LEU A 233 -7.07 -3.10 -13.44
C LEU A 233 -7.12 -1.84 -14.31
N LYS A 234 -7.73 -1.89 -15.52
CA LYS A 234 -7.90 -0.71 -16.39
C LYS A 234 -8.71 0.37 -15.70
N ARG A 235 -9.84 0.00 -15.08
CA ARG A 235 -10.65 0.94 -14.30
C ARG A 235 -9.82 1.60 -13.20
N GLY A 236 -9.02 0.82 -12.47
CA GLY A 236 -8.13 1.33 -11.43
C GLY A 236 -7.12 2.36 -11.96
N VAL A 237 -6.51 2.09 -13.12
CA VAL A 237 -5.60 3.02 -13.79
C VAL A 237 -6.32 4.32 -14.21
N GLU A 238 -7.48 4.20 -14.86
CA GLU A 238 -8.28 5.35 -15.33
C GLU A 238 -8.73 6.23 -14.16
N GLU A 239 -9.21 5.62 -13.08
CA GLU A 239 -9.63 6.34 -11.88
C GLU A 239 -8.46 7.01 -11.17
N GLU A 240 -7.26 6.38 -11.14
CA GLU A 240 -6.06 7.00 -10.55
C GLU A 240 -5.58 8.19 -11.38
N ILE A 241 -5.58 8.08 -12.71
CA ILE A 241 -5.24 9.22 -13.59
C ILE A 241 -6.24 10.36 -13.42
N ALA A 242 -7.55 10.06 -13.38
CA ALA A 242 -8.59 11.06 -13.14
C ALA A 242 -8.43 11.74 -11.77
N TRP A 243 -8.06 10.99 -10.73
CA TRP A 243 -7.74 11.52 -9.43
C TRP A 243 -6.52 12.44 -9.47
N GLY A 244 -5.43 11.99 -10.08
CA GLY A 244 -4.24 12.81 -10.28
C GLY A 244 -4.56 14.12 -11.01
N GLN A 245 -5.39 14.08 -12.07
CA GLN A 245 -5.85 15.27 -12.77
C GLN A 245 -6.65 16.22 -11.86
N TYR A 246 -7.47 15.69 -10.99
CA TYR A 246 -8.27 16.48 -10.05
C TYR A 246 -7.41 17.16 -8.97
N VAL A 247 -6.51 16.40 -8.33
CA VAL A 247 -5.75 16.90 -7.17
C VAL A 247 -4.48 17.66 -7.58
N LEU A 248 -3.77 17.20 -8.60
CA LEU A 248 -2.50 17.75 -9.05
C LEU A 248 -2.69 18.67 -10.26
N GLY A 249 -3.30 18.15 -11.32
CA GLY A 249 -3.34 18.80 -12.62
C GLY A 249 -1.91 19.16 -13.05
N ASN A 250 -1.76 20.23 -13.88
CA ASN A 250 -0.46 20.80 -14.23
C ASN A 250 -0.09 22.00 -13.33
N ARG A 251 -0.44 21.93 -12.04
CA ARG A 251 -0.29 23.03 -11.08
C ARG A 251 0.86 22.83 -10.09
N ILE A 252 1.48 21.65 -10.11
CA ILE A 252 2.57 21.28 -9.19
C ILE A 252 3.89 21.38 -9.93
N GLU A 253 4.79 22.21 -9.42
CA GLU A 253 6.13 22.36 -9.99
C GLU A 253 6.86 21.02 -10.03
N GLY A 254 7.47 20.68 -11.15
CA GLY A 254 8.25 19.45 -11.34
C GLY A 254 7.41 18.16 -11.53
N LEU A 255 6.07 18.25 -11.57
CA LEU A 255 5.18 17.12 -11.78
C LEU A 255 4.04 17.49 -12.73
N THR A 256 4.09 17.00 -13.97
CA THR A 256 3.05 17.22 -14.98
C THR A 256 2.09 16.03 -15.06
N MET A 257 0.89 16.25 -15.58
CA MET A 257 -0.09 15.15 -15.75
C MET A 257 0.34 14.13 -16.80
N ASP A 258 1.12 14.51 -17.81
CA ASP A 258 1.70 13.55 -18.75
C ASP A 258 2.63 12.59 -18.00
N MET A 259 3.53 13.14 -17.14
CA MET A 259 4.43 12.31 -16.32
C MET A 259 3.65 11.36 -15.39
N VAL A 260 2.62 11.87 -14.71
CA VAL A 260 1.78 11.06 -13.80
C VAL A 260 1.04 9.98 -14.59
N SER A 261 0.38 10.34 -15.69
CA SER A 261 -0.38 9.42 -16.53
C SER A 261 0.50 8.31 -17.10
N ASP A 262 1.67 8.64 -17.65
CA ASP A 262 2.60 7.66 -18.21
C ASP A 262 3.07 6.66 -17.13
N TYR A 263 3.36 7.18 -15.93
CA TYR A 263 3.79 6.32 -14.83
C TYR A 263 2.67 5.40 -14.34
N ILE A 264 1.42 5.87 -14.26
CA ILE A 264 0.27 5.06 -13.85
C ILE A 264 -0.07 3.99 -14.92
N HIS A 265 0.03 4.30 -16.21
CA HIS A 265 -0.10 3.29 -17.28
C HIS A 265 0.98 2.20 -17.17
N TYR A 266 2.25 2.60 -16.95
CA TYR A 266 3.33 1.67 -16.69
C TYR A 266 3.04 0.79 -15.47
N LEU A 267 2.57 1.35 -14.35
CA LEU A 267 2.19 0.57 -13.18
C LEU A 267 1.07 -0.41 -13.49
N GLY A 268 0.05 -0.01 -14.23
CA GLY A 268 -1.03 -0.89 -14.68
C GLY A 268 -0.50 -2.12 -15.42
N ASN A 269 0.42 -1.92 -16.37
CA ASN A 269 1.08 -3.02 -17.08
C ASN A 269 1.95 -3.89 -16.16
N LEU A 270 2.70 -3.27 -15.26
CA LEU A 270 3.52 -3.99 -14.28
C LEU A 270 2.66 -4.88 -13.37
N ARG A 271 1.49 -4.38 -12.93
CA ARG A 271 0.54 -5.14 -12.11
C ARG A 271 -0.09 -6.29 -12.89
N ALA A 272 -0.50 -6.07 -14.14
CA ALA A 272 -1.02 -7.13 -15.01
C ALA A 272 0.05 -8.21 -15.25
N PHE A 273 1.27 -7.82 -15.64
CA PHE A 273 2.37 -8.74 -15.87
C PHE A 273 2.70 -9.60 -14.66
N SER A 274 2.70 -9.02 -13.45
CA SER A 274 3.01 -9.77 -12.22
C SER A 274 1.95 -10.82 -11.85
N LEU A 275 0.75 -10.74 -12.46
CA LEU A 275 -0.32 -11.73 -12.35
C LEU A 275 -0.37 -12.69 -13.55
N ASN A 276 0.64 -12.69 -14.43
CA ASN A 276 0.68 -13.45 -15.69
C ASN A 276 -0.44 -13.04 -16.67
N PHE A 277 -0.90 -11.80 -16.64
CA PHE A 277 -1.85 -11.26 -17.59
C PHE A 277 -1.11 -10.50 -18.71
N GLU A 278 -1.71 -10.46 -19.90
CA GLU A 278 -1.22 -9.65 -21.02
C GLU A 278 -1.20 -8.15 -20.65
N PRO A 279 -0.31 -7.35 -21.22
CA PRO A 279 -0.28 -5.91 -21.00
C PRO A 279 -1.65 -5.25 -21.21
N LEU A 280 -1.95 -4.22 -20.43
CA LEU A 280 -3.19 -3.47 -20.55
C LEU A 280 -3.10 -2.38 -21.62
N TYR A 281 -1.92 -1.80 -21.79
CA TYR A 281 -1.62 -0.65 -22.65
C TYR A 281 -0.35 -0.88 -23.46
N GLU A 282 -0.40 -0.60 -24.75
CA GLU A 282 0.76 -0.64 -25.64
C GLU A 282 1.66 0.58 -25.41
N GLY A 283 2.98 0.39 -25.40
CA GLY A 283 3.96 1.47 -25.25
C GLY A 283 4.31 1.85 -23.81
N PHE A 284 3.76 1.15 -22.82
CA PHE A 284 4.02 1.39 -21.39
C PHE A 284 4.61 0.16 -20.69
N GLU A 285 5.48 -0.59 -21.37
CA GLU A 285 6.10 -1.81 -20.84
C GLU A 285 7.33 -1.52 -19.98
N THR A 286 7.88 -0.30 -20.07
CA THR A 286 9.06 0.12 -19.32
C THR A 286 8.80 1.38 -18.53
N GLU A 287 9.49 1.51 -17.37
CA GLU A 287 9.38 2.70 -16.53
C GLU A 287 9.77 3.97 -17.30
N PRO A 288 8.90 5.01 -17.33
CA PRO A 288 9.19 6.26 -18.00
C PRO A 288 10.45 6.93 -17.45
N GLU A 289 11.38 7.31 -18.33
CA GLU A 289 12.67 7.90 -17.93
C GLU A 289 12.51 9.11 -17.02
N ALA A 290 11.52 9.97 -17.32
CA ALA A 290 11.22 11.17 -16.53
C ALA A 290 10.73 10.86 -15.10
N MET A 291 10.34 9.60 -14.82
CA MET A 291 9.77 9.18 -13.54
C MET A 291 10.64 8.19 -12.75
N LYS A 292 11.83 7.84 -13.25
CA LYS A 292 12.77 6.94 -12.52
C LYS A 292 13.14 7.41 -11.12
N TRP A 293 13.02 8.70 -10.85
CA TRP A 293 13.21 9.23 -9.51
C TRP A 293 12.18 8.72 -8.50
N VAL A 294 10.98 8.31 -8.95
CA VAL A 294 9.94 7.73 -8.07
C VAL A 294 10.45 6.43 -7.47
N SER A 295 10.99 5.52 -8.30
CA SER A 295 11.58 4.25 -7.83
C SER A 295 12.76 4.46 -6.88
N ILE A 296 13.59 5.49 -7.14
CA ILE A 296 14.71 5.85 -6.26
C ILE A 296 14.19 6.31 -4.89
N TYR A 297 13.15 7.16 -4.88
CA TYR A 297 12.55 7.65 -3.63
C TYR A 297 11.77 6.58 -2.89
N SER A 298 11.08 5.69 -3.59
CA SER A 298 10.30 4.60 -2.99
C SER A 298 11.20 3.50 -2.39
N ASN A 299 12.47 3.43 -2.78
CA ASN A 299 13.40 2.41 -2.31
C ASN A 299 13.89 2.74 -0.89
N ALA A 300 13.01 2.58 0.09
CA ALA A 300 13.27 2.85 1.50
C ALA A 300 14.29 1.87 2.14
N ASN A 301 14.68 0.79 1.45
CA ASN A 301 15.65 -0.17 1.98
C ASN A 301 17.02 0.45 2.26
N ASN A 302 17.40 1.50 1.54
CA ASN A 302 18.67 2.20 1.78
C ASN A 302 18.69 3.02 3.08
N ILE A 303 17.52 3.35 3.68
CA ILE A 303 17.46 4.22 4.86
C ILE A 303 17.54 3.40 6.16
N LYS A 304 16.94 2.20 6.20
CA LYS A 304 17.03 1.34 7.38
C LYS A 304 18.38 0.62 7.52
N THR A 305 19.12 0.43 6.44
CA THR A 305 20.45 -0.15 6.49
C THR A 305 21.36 0.72 7.37
N ASP A 306 21.34 2.04 7.20
CA ASP A 306 22.14 2.97 8.01
C ASP A 306 21.73 3.00 9.50
N PHE A 307 20.42 2.89 9.79
CA PHE A 307 19.91 2.93 11.15
C PHE A 307 20.11 1.60 11.91
N PHE A 308 20.04 0.46 11.22
CA PHE A 308 20.25 -0.86 11.81
C PHE A 308 21.73 -1.27 11.85
N GLU A 309 22.57 -0.79 10.96
CA GLU A 309 24.01 -0.93 11.10
C GLU A 309 24.54 -0.25 12.38
N ALA A 310 23.94 0.88 12.79
CA ALA A 310 24.26 1.53 14.07
C ALA A 310 23.68 0.79 15.30
N LYS A 311 22.63 -0.04 15.16
CA LYS A 311 21.99 -0.79 16.26
C LYS A 311 22.29 -2.30 16.27
N SER A 312 22.77 -2.89 15.18
CA SER A 312 22.95 -4.35 15.07
C SER A 312 24.12 -4.90 15.87
N THR A 313 24.98 -4.04 16.41
CA THR A 313 26.03 -4.45 17.36
C THR A 313 25.50 -4.80 18.75
N ALA A 314 24.20 -4.52 19.07
CA ALA A 314 23.61 -4.80 20.38
C ALA A 314 22.74 -6.06 20.43
N TYR A 315 22.43 -6.69 19.28
CA TYR A 315 21.63 -7.91 19.20
C TYR A 315 22.33 -8.99 18.38
N ALA A 316 23.51 -9.41 18.84
CA ALA A 316 24.04 -10.71 18.48
C ALA A 316 23.13 -11.74 19.18
N LYS A 317 22.27 -12.43 18.45
CA LYS A 317 21.60 -13.62 18.95
C LYS A 317 22.70 -14.59 19.39
N SER A 318 22.78 -14.86 20.66
CA SER A 318 23.51 -16.02 21.17
C SER A 318 22.75 -17.26 20.63
N SER A 319 23.25 -17.81 19.55
CA SER A 319 22.88 -19.14 19.04
C SER A 319 23.74 -20.24 19.66
N ALA A 320 24.23 -20.02 20.87
CA ALA A 320 24.91 -21.02 21.65
C ALA A 320 24.09 -21.26 22.92
N ILE A 321 23.09 -22.10 22.82
CA ILE A 321 22.72 -23.00 23.90
C ILE A 321 23.38 -24.32 23.50
N GLU A 322 24.61 -24.51 23.91
CA GLU A 322 25.19 -25.83 24.01
C GLU A 322 24.43 -26.57 25.11
N ASP A 323 23.84 -27.70 24.72
CA ASP A 323 23.34 -28.72 25.63
C ASP A 323 24.54 -29.36 26.35
N ASP A 324 24.76 -28.95 27.58
CA ASP A 324 25.47 -29.76 28.59
C ASP A 324 24.67 -29.64 29.89
N LEU A 325 23.79 -30.62 30.09
CA LEU A 325 23.51 -31.33 31.36
C LEU A 325 22.35 -32.33 31.11
#